data_148683593ccbbab98f0a0efe341cb997
#
_entry.id   148683593ccbbab98f0a0efe341cb997
#
_cell.length_a   1.000
_cell.length_b   1.000
_cell.length_c   1.000
_cell.angle_alpha   90.00
_cell.angle_beta   90.00
_cell.angle_gamma   90.00
#
_symmetry.space_group_name_H-M   'P 1'
#
loop_
_entity.id
_entity.type
_entity.pdbx_description
1 polymer ?
#
loop_
_entity_poly.entity_id
_entity_poly.type
_entity_poly.pdbx_seq_one_letter_code
_entity_poly.pdbx_strand_id
1 'polypeptide(L)'
;MITGGWALIPKKEIWNVLKERYGNKNEGKLSRSAMETLSIIAYSQPVTRAEIESIRGVSADNMIRLLMERNLIKEVDKKDIPGKPSLYVTTKEFLKFFRLNSIADLPKLDEAEEERFELAR
;
A
#
# COMPACT_ATOMS: atom_id res chain seq x y z
N MET A 1 -13.12 14.35 12.02
CA MET A 1 -12.10 13.74 12.44
C MET A 1 -11.56 12.55 11.69
N ILE A 2 -12.22 12.15 10.74
CA ILE A 2 -11.73 11.11 9.94
C ILE A 2 -10.42 11.42 9.30
N THR A 3 -10.25 12.66 8.91
CA THR A 3 -8.97 13.08 8.46
C THR A 3 -7.94 12.70 9.48
N GLY A 4 -8.33 12.85 10.72
CA GLY A 4 -7.49 12.38 11.78
C GLY A 4 -7.34 10.88 11.78
N GLY A 5 -8.32 10.17 11.22
CA GLY A 5 -8.26 8.72 11.18
C GLY A 5 -7.03 8.22 10.49
N TRP A 6 -6.80 8.68 9.28
CA TRP A 6 -5.62 8.18 8.62
C TRP A 6 -4.35 8.86 9.12
N ALA A 7 -4.47 10.03 9.69
CA ALA A 7 -3.34 10.65 10.34
C ALA A 7 -2.90 9.84 11.55
N LEU A 8 -3.78 9.02 12.10
CA LEU A 8 -3.46 8.17 13.22
C LEU A 8 -2.79 6.87 12.79
N ILE A 9 -2.72 6.60 11.49
CA ILE A 9 -2.01 5.42 11.01
C ILE A 9 -0.59 5.83 10.73
N PRO A 10 0.37 5.44 11.57
CA PRO A 10 1.75 5.83 11.32
C PRO A 10 2.27 5.06 10.12
N LYS A 11 2.63 5.78 9.08
CA LYS A 11 3.26 5.17 7.92
C LYS A 11 4.45 4.33 8.33
N LYS A 12 5.13 4.79 9.35
CA LYS A 12 6.27 4.11 9.91
C LYS A 12 5.93 2.72 10.42
N GLU A 13 4.74 2.55 10.99
CA GLU A 13 4.31 1.24 11.47
C GLU A 13 4.08 0.27 10.33
N ILE A 14 3.45 0.75 9.25
CA ILE A 14 3.22 -0.09 8.08
C ILE A 14 4.55 -0.51 7.49
N TRP A 15 5.47 0.44 7.34
CA TRP A 15 6.80 0.17 6.84
C TRP A 15 7.51 -0.87 7.70
N ASN A 16 7.45 -0.68 9.03
CA ASN A 16 8.13 -1.57 9.95
C ASN A 16 7.57 -2.99 9.94
N VAL A 17 6.25 -3.12 9.79
CA VAL A 17 5.63 -4.43 9.73
C VAL A 17 6.21 -5.24 8.57
N LEU A 18 6.30 -4.65 7.39
CA LEU A 18 6.85 -5.35 6.24
C LEU A 18 8.36 -5.50 6.31
N LYS A 19 9.05 -4.46 6.77
CA LYS A 19 10.51 -4.49 6.86
C LYS A 19 10.97 -5.59 7.82
N GLU A 20 10.32 -5.70 8.95
CA GLU A 20 10.67 -6.68 9.96
C GLU A 20 10.60 -8.11 9.40
N ARG A 21 9.60 -8.35 8.57
CA ARG A 21 9.38 -9.68 8.03
C ARG A 21 10.17 -9.97 6.75
N TYR A 22 10.29 -8.98 5.88
CA TYR A 22 10.77 -9.25 4.52
C TYR A 22 11.80 -8.27 4.01
N GLY A 23 11.88 -7.11 4.62
CA GLY A 23 12.60 -5.98 4.04
C GLY A 23 14.10 -6.15 3.91
N ASN A 24 14.72 -6.85 4.82
CA ASN A 24 16.18 -6.94 4.84
C ASN A 24 16.76 -7.51 3.56
N LYS A 25 16.06 -8.40 2.92
CA LYS A 25 16.56 -9.02 1.70
C LYS A 25 16.27 -8.22 0.45
N ASN A 26 15.31 -7.31 0.53
CA ASN A 26 14.83 -6.59 -0.64
C ASN A 26 14.98 -5.09 -0.55
N GLU A 27 15.46 -4.63 0.59
CA GLU A 27 15.51 -3.20 0.89
C GLU A 27 16.35 -2.40 -0.10
N GLY A 28 17.37 -2.98 -0.66
CA GLY A 28 18.18 -2.31 -1.66
C GLY A 28 17.49 -2.12 -3.01
N LYS A 29 16.35 -2.75 -3.21
CA LYS A 29 15.64 -2.70 -4.50
C LYS A 29 14.54 -1.66 -4.55
N LEU A 30 14.05 -1.22 -3.41
CA LEU A 30 13.00 -0.21 -3.33
C LEU A 30 13.37 0.82 -2.29
N SER A 31 13.09 2.07 -2.60
CA SER A 31 13.29 3.15 -1.63
C SER A 31 12.26 3.01 -0.52
N ARG A 32 12.46 3.73 0.56
CA ARG A 32 11.52 3.76 1.65
C ARG A 32 10.15 4.28 1.19
N SER A 33 10.15 5.33 0.37
CA SER A 33 8.89 5.88 -0.15
C SER A 33 8.15 4.87 -1.02
N ALA A 34 8.88 4.13 -1.85
CA ALA A 34 8.28 3.11 -2.68
C ALA A 34 7.72 1.98 -1.82
N MET A 35 8.45 1.57 -0.79
CA MET A 35 8.01 0.52 0.10
C MET A 35 6.78 0.93 0.90
N GLU A 36 6.74 2.18 1.36
CA GLU A 36 5.57 2.71 2.04
C GLU A 36 4.33 2.65 1.15
N THR A 37 4.50 3.13 -0.09
CA THR A 37 3.39 3.17 -1.04
C THR A 37 2.90 1.76 -1.36
N LEU A 38 3.83 0.85 -1.58
CA LEU A 38 3.49 -0.54 -1.87
C LEU A 38 2.74 -1.18 -0.70
N SER A 39 3.17 -0.89 0.53
CA SER A 39 2.51 -1.40 1.72
C SER A 39 1.07 -0.92 1.82
N ILE A 40 0.85 0.36 1.55
CA ILE A 40 -0.49 0.93 1.58
C ILE A 40 -1.38 0.22 0.56
N ILE A 41 -0.86 0.01 -0.64
CA ILE A 41 -1.63 -0.67 -1.67
C ILE A 41 -1.96 -2.09 -1.24
N ALA A 42 -0.97 -2.82 -0.72
CA ALA A 42 -1.17 -4.21 -0.33
C ALA A 42 -2.24 -4.38 0.76
N TYR A 43 -2.28 -3.45 1.71
CA TYR A 43 -3.23 -3.55 2.81
C TYR A 43 -4.58 -2.90 2.52
N SER A 44 -4.65 -2.06 1.48
CA SER A 44 -5.88 -1.31 1.17
C SER A 44 -6.54 -1.71 -0.12
N GLN A 45 -5.92 -2.58 -0.89
CA GLN A 45 -6.39 -2.91 -2.24
C GLN A 45 -7.80 -3.47 -2.27
N PRO A 46 -8.58 -3.17 -3.30
CA PRO A 46 -8.23 -2.26 -4.39
C PRO A 46 -8.33 -0.81 -3.94
N VAL A 47 -7.42 0.02 -4.40
CA VAL A 47 -7.26 1.37 -3.86
C VAL A 47 -6.96 2.36 -4.99
N THR A 48 -7.47 3.60 -4.87
CA THR A 48 -7.20 4.64 -5.85
C THR A 48 -5.96 5.44 -5.45
N ARG A 49 -5.44 6.20 -6.42
CA ARG A 49 -4.32 7.10 -6.13
C ARG A 49 -4.68 8.11 -5.04
N ALA A 50 -5.89 8.69 -5.13
CA ALA A 50 -6.31 9.68 -4.14
C ALA A 50 -6.33 9.10 -2.73
N GLU A 51 -6.77 7.86 -2.61
CA GLU A 51 -6.79 7.19 -1.30
C GLU A 51 -5.38 6.94 -0.79
N ILE A 52 -4.48 6.54 -1.69
CA ILE A 52 -3.08 6.36 -1.32
C ILE A 52 -2.48 7.67 -0.84
N GLU A 53 -2.74 8.75 -1.58
CA GLU A 53 -2.21 10.06 -1.23
C GLU A 53 -2.78 10.57 0.09
N SER A 54 -4.05 10.27 0.36
CA SER A 54 -4.65 10.63 1.63
C SER A 54 -3.92 9.97 2.80
N ILE A 55 -3.55 8.70 2.63
CA ILE A 55 -2.84 7.98 3.68
C ILE A 55 -1.41 8.49 3.82
N ARG A 56 -0.74 8.74 2.69
CA ARG A 56 0.66 9.19 2.72
C ARG A 56 0.81 10.65 3.10
N GLY A 57 -0.17 11.48 2.72
CA GLY A 57 -0.08 12.91 2.93
C GLY A 57 0.75 13.63 1.88
N VAL A 58 1.18 12.95 0.83
CA VAL A 58 1.96 13.52 -0.26
C VAL A 58 1.56 12.83 -1.56
N SER A 59 1.97 13.41 -2.69
CA SER A 59 1.69 12.84 -4.00
C SER A 59 2.29 11.46 -4.15
N ALA A 60 1.58 10.58 -4.83
CA ALA A 60 2.01 9.20 -5.04
C ALA A 60 2.27 8.88 -6.51
N ASP A 61 2.15 9.85 -7.41
CA ASP A 61 2.27 9.59 -8.84
C ASP A 61 3.54 8.86 -9.22
N ASN A 62 4.67 9.37 -8.77
CA ASN A 62 5.96 8.78 -9.14
C ASN A 62 6.12 7.37 -8.57
N MET A 63 5.64 7.17 -7.36
CA MET A 63 5.77 5.86 -6.72
C MET A 63 4.86 4.84 -7.39
N ILE A 64 3.65 5.25 -7.73
CA ILE A 64 2.72 4.35 -8.44
C ILE A 64 3.32 3.95 -9.78
N ARG A 65 3.86 4.93 -10.52
CA ARG A 65 4.49 4.65 -11.80
C ARG A 65 5.66 3.67 -11.66
N LEU A 66 6.51 3.92 -10.68
CA LEU A 66 7.66 3.06 -10.42
C LEU A 66 7.21 1.64 -10.09
N LEU A 67 6.22 1.49 -9.23
CA LEU A 67 5.75 0.18 -8.83
C LEU A 67 5.08 -0.56 -9.99
N MET A 68 4.40 0.17 -10.87
CA MET A 68 3.84 -0.43 -12.08
C MET A 68 4.94 -0.89 -13.03
N GLU A 69 5.98 -0.08 -13.20
CA GLU A 69 7.11 -0.43 -14.05
C GLU A 69 7.82 -1.69 -13.55
N ARG A 70 7.82 -1.88 -12.26
CA ARG A 70 8.42 -3.08 -11.67
C ARG A 70 7.45 -4.25 -11.59
N ASN A 71 6.25 -4.07 -12.09
CA ASN A 71 5.21 -5.10 -12.08
C ASN A 71 4.78 -5.54 -10.69
N LEU A 72 4.96 -4.68 -9.70
CA LEU A 72 4.54 -5.00 -8.34
C LEU A 72 3.09 -4.65 -8.09
N ILE A 73 2.54 -3.72 -8.87
CA ILE A 73 1.12 -3.38 -8.81
C ILE A 73 0.57 -3.29 -10.22
N LYS A 74 -0.74 -3.33 -10.34
CA LYS A 74 -1.41 -3.16 -11.63
C LYS A 74 -2.75 -2.47 -11.43
N GLU A 75 -3.24 -1.87 -12.49
CA GLU A 75 -4.56 -1.26 -12.52
C GLU A 75 -5.55 -2.36 -12.91
N VAL A 76 -6.64 -2.51 -12.17
CA VAL A 76 -7.60 -3.58 -12.46
C VAL A 76 -8.95 -3.10 -12.92
N ASP A 77 -9.36 -1.91 -12.50
CA ASP A 77 -10.69 -1.42 -12.83
C ASP A 77 -10.73 0.06 -12.51
N LYS A 78 -11.90 0.65 -12.69
CA LYS A 78 -12.11 2.05 -12.31
C LYS A 78 -13.22 2.09 -11.27
N LYS A 79 -13.02 2.94 -10.27
CA LYS A 79 -14.01 3.09 -9.22
C LYS A 79 -15.22 3.83 -9.80
N ASP A 80 -16.41 3.39 -9.43
CA ASP A 80 -17.65 3.95 -9.99
C ASP A 80 -18.06 5.20 -9.21
N ILE A 81 -17.26 6.25 -9.36
CA ILE A 81 -17.53 7.56 -8.77
C ILE A 81 -17.14 8.60 -9.82
N PRO A 82 -17.52 9.88 -9.65
CA PRO A 82 -17.14 10.91 -10.62
C PRO A 82 -15.63 10.91 -10.85
N GLY A 83 -15.24 11.02 -12.12
CA GLY A 83 -13.85 10.97 -12.52
C GLY A 83 -13.33 9.56 -12.78
N LYS A 84 -14.04 8.56 -12.34
CA LYS A 84 -13.71 7.13 -12.54
C LYS A 84 -12.23 6.84 -12.35
N PRO A 85 -11.71 7.07 -11.14
CA PRO A 85 -10.28 6.85 -10.91
C PRO A 85 -9.91 5.37 -10.97
N SER A 86 -8.69 5.10 -11.39
CA SER A 86 -8.18 3.74 -11.49
C SER A 86 -8.02 3.10 -10.12
N LEU A 87 -8.26 1.80 -10.07
CA LEU A 87 -8.06 1.01 -8.86
C LEU A 87 -6.80 0.18 -9.03
N TYR A 88 -5.97 0.15 -8.00
CA TYR A 88 -4.69 -0.57 -8.02
C TYR A 88 -4.71 -1.74 -7.06
N VAL A 89 -4.05 -2.82 -7.47
CA VAL A 89 -3.86 -4.00 -6.63
C VAL A 89 -2.44 -4.50 -6.81
N THR A 90 -2.00 -5.35 -5.90
CA THR A 90 -0.70 -5.99 -6.03
C THR A 90 -0.79 -7.15 -7.03
N THR A 91 0.37 -7.64 -7.45
CA THR A 91 0.49 -8.67 -8.49
C THR A 91 1.12 -9.93 -7.92
N LYS A 92 1.26 -10.93 -8.76
CA LYS A 92 2.02 -12.13 -8.39
C LYS A 92 3.49 -11.82 -8.16
N GLU A 93 4.02 -10.82 -8.88
CA GLU A 93 5.40 -10.40 -8.69
C GLU A 93 5.61 -9.83 -7.29
N PHE A 94 4.61 -9.12 -6.77
CA PHE A 94 4.66 -8.64 -5.40
C PHE A 94 4.78 -9.81 -4.44
N LEU A 95 4.00 -10.85 -4.64
CA LEU A 95 4.05 -12.03 -3.77
C LEU A 95 5.42 -12.67 -3.79
N LYS A 96 6.01 -12.79 -4.98
CA LYS A 96 7.35 -13.35 -5.11
C LYS A 96 8.39 -12.47 -4.43
N PHE A 97 8.27 -11.17 -4.60
CA PHE A 97 9.21 -10.21 -4.03
C PHE A 97 9.27 -10.34 -2.52
N PHE A 98 8.14 -10.59 -1.87
CA PHE A 98 8.06 -10.74 -0.43
C PHE A 98 7.96 -12.19 0.02
N ARG A 99 8.08 -13.13 -0.92
CA ARG A 99 8.04 -14.57 -0.64
C ARG A 99 6.74 -15.01 0.04
N LEU A 100 5.64 -14.51 -0.48
CA LEU A 100 4.31 -14.84 0.00
C LEU A 100 3.63 -15.79 -0.96
N ASN A 101 2.76 -16.65 -0.44
CA ASN A 101 1.96 -17.52 -1.29
C ASN A 101 0.68 -16.84 -1.75
N SER A 102 0.15 -15.95 -0.91
CA SER A 102 -1.05 -15.20 -1.24
C SER A 102 -1.09 -13.95 -0.39
N ILE A 103 -2.02 -13.06 -0.70
CA ILE A 103 -2.23 -11.84 0.07
C ILE A 103 -2.60 -12.15 1.52
N ALA A 104 -3.25 -13.28 1.75
CA ALA A 104 -3.62 -13.68 3.09
C ALA A 104 -2.41 -13.92 4.00
N ASP A 105 -1.24 -14.11 3.38
CA ASP A 105 0.00 -14.35 4.15
C ASP A 105 0.66 -13.07 4.64
N LEU A 106 0.14 -11.90 4.28
CA LEU A 106 0.68 -10.65 4.81
C LEU A 106 0.52 -10.63 6.33
N PRO A 107 1.50 -10.04 7.04
CA PRO A 107 1.36 -9.90 8.49
C PRO A 107 0.08 -9.16 8.80
N LYS A 108 -0.67 -9.66 9.74
CA LYS A 108 -1.93 -9.03 10.11
C LYS A 108 -1.66 -7.84 11.01
N LEU A 109 -2.42 -6.78 10.75
CA LEU A 109 -2.41 -5.63 11.64
C LEU A 109 -3.23 -6.01 12.87
N ASP A 110 -2.92 -5.44 14.02
CA ASP A 110 -3.75 -5.70 15.18
C ASP A 110 -5.08 -4.95 15.00
N GLU A 111 -6.03 -5.24 15.87
CA GLU A 111 -7.38 -4.71 15.74
C GLU A 111 -7.43 -3.19 15.66
N ALA A 112 -6.65 -2.54 16.49
CA ALA A 112 -6.61 -1.09 16.51
C ALA A 112 -6.01 -0.53 15.22
N GLU A 113 -4.98 -1.18 14.71
CA GLU A 113 -4.35 -0.77 13.47
C GLU A 113 -5.29 -0.96 12.29
N GLU A 114 -6.00 -2.06 12.24
CA GLU A 114 -6.97 -2.31 11.18
C GLU A 114 -8.06 -1.26 11.19
N GLU A 115 -8.57 -0.92 12.35
CA GLU A 115 -9.61 0.06 12.49
C GLU A 115 -9.15 1.42 12.01
N ARG A 116 -7.96 1.84 12.40
CA ARG A 116 -7.41 3.11 11.96
C ARG A 116 -7.19 3.14 10.46
N PHE A 117 -6.75 2.01 9.91
CA PHE A 117 -6.50 1.89 8.47
C PHE A 117 -7.80 2.04 7.69
N GLU A 118 -8.87 1.42 8.18
CA GLU A 118 -10.18 1.55 7.54
C GLU A 118 -10.69 2.98 7.61
N LEU A 119 -10.50 3.63 8.73
CA LEU A 119 -10.92 5.02 8.88
C LEU A 119 -10.17 5.95 7.92
N ALA A 120 -8.95 5.59 7.56
CA ALA A 120 -8.14 6.39 6.65
C ALA A 120 -8.64 6.31 5.20
N ARG A 121 -9.39 5.29 4.88
CA ARG A 121 -9.88 5.08 3.55
C ARG A 121 -11.16 5.83 3.30
#